data_48674e84d5c5cd6b275a72d17327a443
#
_entry.id   48674e84d5c5cd6b275a72d17327a443
#
_cell.length_a   1.000
_cell.length_b   1.000
_cell.length_c   1.000
_cell.angle_alpha   90.00
_cell.angle_beta   90.00
_cell.angle_gamma   90.00
#
_symmetry.space_group_name_H-M   'P 1'
#
loop_
_entity.id
_entity.type
_entity.pdbx_description
1 polymer ?
#
loop_
_entity_poly.entity_id
_entity_poly.type
_entity_poly.pdbx_seq_one_letter_code
_entity_poly.pdbx_strand_id
1 'polypeptide(L)'
;MLYHNVRGLIERGHEVESWCLSTADRSYMPLQGLVPEHVVTFDADFESRIGPAGRYFKSFRRMRKMDDACRQAAREIQAGGFDLLFANTCFCYYMPFIVRHLNMPKVVYLHEPFRHFYEASPALPWVGRVFNGDHSLTARARGFIADQIRLQGIRVRARREWLNAHSCDAILTNSYYSRESILRAYGRAATVCYPGIDTALFRNRRRRRERFIVGMGAFTLAKGIELAIKSIALLPEPLPPLVWIGDAGSPAHIRDMQRLAGSSGVSFEARRLIPDEEVVETLNRAALFVYSSRLEPFGLAPLEANSCGTPVVAVAEGGVRETIKDGLNGFLVDSEPQAIAQAINRLLGDVRLARDMGERASRYVQQEWNLEKSVARLEENLSKVFSESRRQVKAKCSAH
;
A
#
# COMPACT_ATOMS: atom_id res chain seq x y z
N MET A 1 -5.25 -3.76 -7.66
CA MET A 1 -6.43 -2.98 -7.22
C MET A 1 -6.96 -2.06 -8.32
N LEU A 2 -6.17 -1.10 -8.86
CA LEU A 2 -6.66 -0.17 -9.91
C LEU A 2 -7.29 -0.91 -11.11
N TYR A 3 -6.63 -1.94 -11.64
CA TYR A 3 -7.14 -2.77 -12.71
C TYR A 3 -8.55 -3.33 -12.42
N HIS A 4 -8.76 -3.89 -11.24
CA HIS A 4 -10.06 -4.45 -10.85
C HIS A 4 -11.13 -3.38 -10.67
N ASN A 5 -10.76 -2.21 -10.16
CA ASN A 5 -11.67 -1.07 -10.06
C ASN A 5 -12.12 -0.60 -11.44
N VAL A 6 -11.18 -0.41 -12.38
CA VAL A 6 -11.48 0.01 -13.75
C VAL A 6 -12.37 -1.03 -14.47
N ARG A 7 -11.97 -2.30 -14.42
CA ARG A 7 -12.74 -3.39 -15.01
C ARG A 7 -14.18 -3.44 -14.46
N GLY A 8 -14.31 -3.37 -13.13
CA GLY A 8 -15.61 -3.44 -12.50
C GLY A 8 -16.50 -2.22 -12.78
N LEU A 9 -15.94 -1.03 -12.97
CA LEU A 9 -16.69 0.15 -13.40
C LEU A 9 -17.19 0.00 -14.84
N ILE A 10 -16.35 -0.53 -15.74
CA ILE A 10 -16.76 -0.81 -17.14
C ILE A 10 -17.89 -1.85 -17.18
N GLU A 11 -17.77 -2.94 -16.41
CA GLU A 11 -18.81 -3.99 -16.31
C GLU A 11 -20.15 -3.44 -15.77
N ARG A 12 -20.13 -2.27 -15.11
CA ARG A 12 -21.30 -1.53 -14.59
C ARG A 12 -21.80 -0.42 -15.54
N GLY A 13 -21.21 -0.32 -16.74
CA GLY A 13 -21.66 0.60 -17.79
C GLY A 13 -21.02 1.98 -17.77
N HIS A 14 -19.93 2.19 -17.01
CA HIS A 14 -19.16 3.44 -17.05
C HIS A 14 -18.19 3.45 -18.22
N GLU A 15 -18.09 4.59 -18.90
CA GLU A 15 -17.02 4.87 -19.85
C GLU A 15 -15.79 5.37 -19.09
N VAL A 16 -14.65 4.72 -19.30
CA VAL A 16 -13.41 5.01 -18.56
C VAL A 16 -12.26 5.20 -19.53
N GLU A 17 -11.50 6.26 -19.35
CA GLU A 17 -10.19 6.45 -19.98
C GLU A 17 -9.11 6.65 -18.90
N SER A 18 -7.88 6.30 -19.21
CA SER A 18 -6.77 6.33 -18.28
C SER A 18 -5.64 7.25 -18.75
N TRP A 19 -5.08 8.04 -17.83
CA TRP A 19 -3.85 8.82 -18.04
C TRP A 19 -2.78 8.33 -17.07
N CYS A 20 -1.64 7.94 -17.60
CA CYS A 20 -0.50 7.53 -16.80
C CYS A 20 0.79 8.21 -17.27
N LEU A 21 1.80 8.23 -16.41
CA LEU A 21 3.13 8.69 -16.81
C LEU A 21 3.88 7.60 -17.57
N SER A 22 4.78 8.00 -18.47
CA SER A 22 5.65 7.08 -19.22
C SER A 22 6.55 6.19 -18.32
N THR A 23 6.67 6.53 -17.04
CA THR A 23 7.39 5.75 -16.02
C THR A 23 6.53 4.75 -15.26
N ALA A 24 5.24 4.65 -15.58
CA ALA A 24 4.36 3.66 -14.97
C ALA A 24 4.74 2.24 -15.43
N ASP A 25 4.78 1.31 -14.49
CA ASP A 25 4.88 -0.11 -14.84
C ASP A 25 3.53 -0.58 -15.40
N ARG A 26 3.54 -1.00 -16.65
CA ARG A 26 2.37 -1.49 -17.39
C ARG A 26 2.48 -2.97 -17.75
N SER A 27 3.40 -3.68 -17.14
CA SER A 27 3.62 -5.12 -17.40
C SER A 27 2.68 -6.02 -16.59
N TYR A 28 2.30 -5.59 -15.39
CA TYR A 28 1.41 -6.34 -14.51
C TYR A 28 0.00 -5.74 -14.49
N MET A 29 -1.02 -6.53 -14.83
CA MET A 29 -2.42 -6.09 -14.93
C MET A 29 -2.58 -4.79 -15.74
N PRO A 30 -2.16 -4.77 -17.01
CA PRO A 30 -2.18 -3.56 -17.84
C PRO A 30 -3.61 -3.08 -18.08
N LEU A 31 -3.81 -1.76 -18.05
CA LEU A 31 -5.09 -1.16 -18.46
C LEU A 31 -5.22 -1.09 -19.98
N GLN A 32 -4.10 -1.14 -20.71
CA GLN A 32 -4.08 -1.23 -22.16
C GLN A 32 -4.89 -2.45 -22.64
N GLY A 33 -5.87 -2.23 -23.48
CA GLY A 33 -6.81 -3.27 -23.95
C GLY A 33 -8.12 -3.35 -23.15
N LEU A 34 -8.19 -2.72 -21.96
CA LEU A 34 -9.45 -2.51 -21.26
C LEU A 34 -10.07 -1.15 -21.58
N VAL A 35 -9.21 -0.11 -21.63
CA VAL A 35 -9.59 1.29 -21.82
C VAL A 35 -8.60 2.01 -22.72
N PRO A 36 -8.99 3.12 -23.38
CA PRO A 36 -8.03 4.06 -23.97
C PRO A 36 -7.05 4.53 -22.89
N GLU A 37 -5.75 4.32 -23.13
CA GLU A 37 -4.70 4.70 -22.20
C GLU A 37 -3.80 5.78 -22.81
N HIS A 38 -3.81 6.97 -22.21
CA HIS A 38 -3.03 8.12 -22.62
C HIS A 38 -1.74 8.19 -21.80
N VAL A 39 -0.60 8.14 -22.48
CA VAL A 39 0.71 8.14 -21.83
C VAL A 39 1.34 9.51 -21.90
N VAL A 40 1.47 10.16 -20.76
CA VAL A 40 2.13 11.46 -20.65
C VAL A 40 3.62 11.27 -20.43
N THR A 41 4.43 11.89 -21.28
CA THR A 41 5.89 11.80 -21.20
C THR A 41 6.40 12.45 -19.91
N PHE A 42 7.11 11.66 -19.10
CA PHE A 42 7.83 12.13 -17.94
C PHE A 42 9.27 11.64 -17.99
N ASP A 43 10.20 12.60 -18.12
CA ASP A 43 11.64 12.32 -18.18
C ASP A 43 12.16 12.01 -16.78
N ALA A 44 12.23 10.72 -16.43
CA ALA A 44 12.77 10.24 -15.16
C ALA A 44 14.31 10.32 -15.14
N ASP A 45 14.96 10.19 -16.30
CA ASP A 45 16.42 10.15 -16.43
C ASP A 45 17.08 11.52 -16.34
N PHE A 46 16.30 12.61 -16.23
CA PHE A 46 16.88 13.93 -16.03
C PHE A 46 17.79 13.97 -14.77
N GLU A 47 17.59 13.06 -13.85
CA GLU A 47 18.36 12.94 -12.60
C GLU A 47 19.82 12.53 -12.84
N SER A 48 20.09 11.70 -13.84
CA SER A 48 21.44 11.28 -14.23
C SER A 48 22.25 12.39 -14.92
N ARG A 49 21.54 13.36 -15.52
CA ARG A 49 22.13 14.48 -16.26
C ARG A 49 22.44 15.71 -15.41
N ILE A 50 22.15 15.65 -14.11
CA ILE A 50 22.34 16.78 -13.20
C ILE A 50 23.74 16.73 -12.59
N GLY A 51 24.56 17.75 -12.86
CA GLY A 51 25.85 17.93 -12.19
C GLY A 51 25.74 18.06 -10.66
N PRO A 52 26.88 18.03 -9.94
CA PRO A 52 26.90 18.02 -8.46
C PRO A 52 26.06 19.12 -7.81
N ALA A 53 26.11 20.36 -8.30
CA ALA A 53 25.31 21.48 -7.81
C ALA A 53 23.80 21.30 -8.05
N GLY A 54 23.41 20.64 -9.15
CA GLY A 54 22.02 20.41 -9.49
C GLY A 54 21.33 19.37 -8.60
N ARG A 55 22.09 18.47 -7.97
CA ARG A 55 21.57 17.45 -7.04
C ARG A 55 20.82 18.05 -5.85
N TYR A 56 21.25 19.21 -5.38
CA TYR A 56 20.58 19.91 -4.28
C TYR A 56 19.17 20.40 -4.65
N PHE A 57 18.93 20.71 -5.92
CA PHE A 57 17.62 21.18 -6.41
C PHE A 57 16.80 20.09 -7.09
N LYS A 58 17.24 18.84 -6.99
CA LYS A 58 16.60 17.68 -7.61
C LYS A 58 15.10 17.59 -7.32
N SER A 59 14.70 17.71 -6.05
CA SER A 59 13.31 17.64 -5.63
C SER A 59 12.45 18.73 -6.26
N PHE A 60 12.96 19.96 -6.35
CA PHE A 60 12.22 21.09 -6.92
C PHE A 60 12.03 20.93 -8.43
N ARG A 61 13.06 20.47 -9.13
CA ARG A 61 12.97 20.21 -10.58
C ARG A 61 12.00 19.09 -10.90
N ARG A 62 12.04 18.02 -10.10
CA ARG A 62 11.12 16.89 -10.25
C ARG A 62 9.66 17.32 -10.02
N MET A 63 9.40 18.13 -8.99
CA MET A 63 8.07 18.70 -8.75
C MET A 63 7.58 19.56 -9.91
N ARG A 64 8.44 20.41 -10.48
CA ARG A 64 8.09 21.25 -11.62
C ARG A 64 7.74 20.40 -12.85
N LYS A 65 8.58 19.43 -13.20
CA LYS A 65 8.31 18.51 -14.33
C LYS A 65 7.01 17.72 -14.13
N MET A 66 6.72 17.29 -12.90
CA MET A 66 5.46 16.62 -12.58
C MET A 66 4.26 17.56 -12.76
N ASP A 67 4.37 18.78 -12.30
CA ASP A 67 3.34 19.82 -12.46
C ASP A 67 3.07 20.09 -13.95
N ASP A 68 4.13 20.20 -14.77
CA ASP A 68 4.02 20.41 -16.21
C ASP A 68 3.37 19.21 -16.93
N ALA A 69 3.75 17.98 -16.59
CA ALA A 69 3.12 16.76 -17.10
C ALA A 69 1.62 16.68 -16.73
N CYS A 70 1.28 17.00 -15.48
CA CYS A 70 -0.12 17.05 -15.04
C CYS A 70 -0.92 18.13 -15.73
N ARG A 71 -0.32 19.29 -16.06
CA ARG A 71 -0.98 20.33 -16.86
C ARG A 71 -1.28 19.88 -18.28
N GLN A 72 -0.36 19.12 -18.89
CA GLN A 72 -0.59 18.55 -20.20
C GLN A 72 -1.78 17.58 -20.15
N ALA A 73 -1.76 16.59 -19.27
CA ALA A 73 -2.87 15.65 -19.07
C ALA A 73 -4.20 16.37 -18.80
N ALA A 74 -4.19 17.42 -17.97
CA ALA A 74 -5.39 18.18 -17.65
C ALA A 74 -6.03 18.86 -18.87
N ARG A 75 -5.24 19.34 -19.83
CA ARG A 75 -5.78 19.93 -21.08
C ARG A 75 -6.50 18.88 -21.92
N GLU A 76 -5.92 17.69 -22.03
CA GLU A 76 -6.51 16.56 -22.76
C GLU A 76 -7.80 16.10 -22.10
N ILE A 77 -7.80 15.92 -20.77
CA ILE A 77 -8.98 15.52 -19.98
C ILE A 77 -10.11 16.57 -20.10
N GLN A 78 -9.78 17.86 -20.00
CA GLN A 78 -10.80 18.93 -20.12
C GLN A 78 -11.43 18.97 -21.51
N ALA A 79 -10.68 18.65 -22.56
CA ALA A 79 -11.20 18.58 -23.92
C ALA A 79 -12.07 17.34 -24.17
N GLY A 80 -11.91 16.28 -23.39
CA GLY A 80 -12.64 15.02 -23.55
C GLY A 80 -14.05 14.98 -22.98
N GLY A 81 -14.47 16.02 -22.21
CA GLY A 81 -15.86 16.14 -21.72
C GLY A 81 -16.23 15.15 -20.62
N PHE A 82 -15.29 14.69 -19.81
CA PHE A 82 -15.51 13.74 -18.74
C PHE A 82 -16.31 14.33 -17.57
N ASP A 83 -17.11 13.50 -16.91
CA ASP A 83 -17.96 13.86 -15.78
C ASP A 83 -17.20 14.00 -14.46
N LEU A 84 -16.15 13.18 -14.25
CA LEU A 84 -15.43 13.06 -12.97
C LEU A 84 -14.00 12.57 -13.17
N LEU A 85 -13.07 13.12 -12.41
CA LEU A 85 -11.73 12.59 -12.24
C LEU A 85 -11.69 11.62 -11.06
N PHE A 86 -11.26 10.37 -11.31
CA PHE A 86 -10.87 9.41 -10.29
C PHE A 86 -9.35 9.22 -10.31
N ALA A 87 -8.65 9.87 -9.39
CA ALA A 87 -7.20 9.83 -9.32
C ALA A 87 -6.72 8.85 -8.24
N ASN A 88 -5.62 8.15 -8.53
CA ASN A 88 -4.99 7.22 -7.60
C ASN A 88 -3.66 7.78 -7.10
N THR A 89 -3.16 7.23 -5.99
CA THR A 89 -1.84 7.55 -5.44
C THR A 89 -0.76 7.45 -6.52
N CYS A 90 0.02 8.51 -6.66
CA CYS A 90 1.16 8.54 -7.56
C CYS A 90 2.41 8.06 -6.82
N PHE A 91 3.25 7.25 -7.47
CA PHE A 91 4.52 6.80 -6.88
C PHE A 91 5.46 7.95 -6.47
N CYS A 92 5.44 9.05 -7.22
CA CYS A 92 6.30 10.20 -6.94
C CYS A 92 5.74 11.12 -5.85
N TYR A 93 4.40 11.29 -5.83
CA TYR A 93 3.68 12.17 -4.91
C TYR A 93 2.36 11.49 -4.53
N TYR A 94 2.16 11.22 -3.27
CA TYR A 94 1.00 10.46 -2.79
C TYR A 94 -0.31 11.16 -3.15
N MET A 95 -0.37 12.49 -2.96
CA MET A 95 -1.48 13.30 -3.47
C MET A 95 -1.17 13.79 -4.90
N PRO A 96 -1.91 13.32 -5.92
CA PRO A 96 -1.64 13.63 -7.33
C PRO A 96 -1.75 15.13 -7.64
N PHE A 97 -0.83 15.68 -8.44
CA PHE A 97 -0.84 17.09 -8.86
C PHE A 97 -1.99 17.42 -9.80
N ILE A 98 -2.49 16.45 -10.55
CA ILE A 98 -3.56 16.61 -11.54
C ILE A 98 -4.82 17.27 -10.97
N VAL A 99 -5.13 17.01 -9.70
CA VAL A 99 -6.33 17.56 -9.04
C VAL A 99 -6.38 19.09 -8.99
N ARG A 100 -5.24 19.77 -9.13
CA ARG A 100 -5.12 21.23 -9.12
C ARG A 100 -5.41 21.88 -10.48
N HIS A 101 -5.44 21.10 -11.53
CA HIS A 101 -5.49 21.60 -12.91
C HIS A 101 -6.82 21.34 -13.61
N LEU A 102 -7.78 20.75 -12.92
CA LEU A 102 -9.08 20.39 -13.47
C LEU A 102 -10.22 21.12 -12.76
N ASN A 103 -11.26 21.47 -13.53
CA ASN A 103 -12.48 22.15 -13.07
C ASN A 103 -13.71 21.22 -13.10
N MET A 104 -13.52 19.95 -12.83
CA MET A 104 -14.58 18.95 -12.71
C MET A 104 -14.55 18.31 -11.32
N PRO A 105 -15.55 17.52 -10.91
CA PRO A 105 -15.51 16.74 -9.69
C PRO A 105 -14.27 15.83 -9.63
N LYS A 106 -13.54 15.86 -8.51
CA LYS A 106 -12.25 15.19 -8.34
C LYS A 106 -12.26 14.33 -7.09
N VAL A 107 -12.14 13.02 -7.28
CA VAL A 107 -12.01 12.03 -6.22
C VAL A 107 -10.61 11.45 -6.26
N VAL A 108 -9.95 11.41 -5.12
CA VAL A 108 -8.63 10.78 -4.98
C VAL A 108 -8.74 9.54 -4.10
N TYR A 109 -8.27 8.40 -4.58
CA TYR A 109 -8.09 7.23 -3.75
C TYR A 109 -6.65 7.23 -3.19
N LEU A 110 -6.54 7.50 -1.89
CA LEU A 110 -5.27 7.63 -1.19
C LEU A 110 -5.13 6.50 -0.17
N HIS A 111 -4.18 5.60 -0.38
CA HIS A 111 -3.94 4.48 0.53
C HIS A 111 -3.41 4.92 1.89
N GLU A 112 -2.49 5.89 1.87
CA GLU A 112 -1.87 6.51 3.03
C GLU A 112 -1.25 7.85 2.64
N PRO A 113 -1.03 8.79 3.57
CA PRO A 113 -0.20 9.96 3.30
C PRO A 113 1.27 9.54 3.16
N PHE A 114 2.13 10.43 2.67
CA PHE A 114 3.56 10.13 2.60
C PHE A 114 4.16 10.05 4.00
N ARG A 115 4.15 8.85 4.58
CA ARG A 115 4.50 8.54 5.99
C ARG A 115 5.82 9.16 6.44
N HIS A 116 6.83 9.17 5.57
CA HIS A 116 8.12 9.77 5.87
C HIS A 116 8.08 11.26 6.25
N PHE A 117 6.95 11.96 6.04
CA PHE A 117 6.81 13.33 6.49
C PHE A 117 6.14 13.47 7.85
N TYR A 118 5.40 12.47 8.27
CA TYR A 118 4.47 12.59 9.40
C TYR A 118 4.72 11.57 10.50
N GLU A 119 5.44 10.47 10.21
CA GLU A 119 5.67 9.39 11.14
C GLU A 119 7.16 9.26 11.51
N ALA A 120 7.44 8.87 12.76
CA ALA A 120 8.79 8.68 13.29
C ALA A 120 9.37 7.30 12.98
N SER A 121 9.08 6.72 11.83
CA SER A 121 9.58 5.39 11.45
C SER A 121 10.32 5.44 10.12
N PRO A 122 11.63 5.17 10.10
CA PRO A 122 12.53 4.86 11.23
C PRO A 122 12.95 6.08 12.04
N ALA A 123 12.81 7.31 11.51
CA ALA A 123 13.11 8.57 12.19
C ALA A 123 12.37 9.72 11.53
N LEU A 124 12.04 10.74 12.31
CA LEU A 124 11.44 11.98 11.78
C LEU A 124 12.42 12.67 10.82
N PRO A 125 11.98 13.04 9.60
CA PRO A 125 12.88 13.57 8.58
C PRO A 125 13.44 14.96 8.89
N TRP A 126 12.82 15.70 9.81
CA TRP A 126 13.28 17.02 10.26
C TRP A 126 14.20 16.96 11.47
N VAL A 127 14.39 15.81 12.12
CA VAL A 127 15.41 15.61 13.13
C VAL A 127 16.76 15.59 12.44
N GLY A 128 17.62 16.53 12.80
CA GLY A 128 18.94 16.66 12.19
C GLY A 128 19.76 15.39 12.30
N ARG A 129 20.58 15.10 11.30
CA ARG A 129 21.49 13.95 11.36
C ARG A 129 22.51 14.16 12.46
N VAL A 130 22.61 13.23 13.39
CA VAL A 130 23.71 13.19 14.35
C VAL A 130 24.96 12.75 13.58
N PHE A 131 25.91 13.68 13.44
CA PHE A 131 27.21 13.36 12.84
C PHE A 131 28.10 12.73 13.94
N ASN A 132 28.10 11.40 14.00
CA ASN A 132 29.02 10.65 14.86
C ASN A 132 30.33 10.47 14.09
N GLY A 133 31.37 11.19 14.49
CA GLY A 133 32.74 11.03 13.98
C GLY A 133 33.54 12.32 13.93
N ASP A 134 34.87 12.22 13.91
CA ASP A 134 35.83 13.29 13.74
C ASP A 134 35.81 13.83 12.31
N HIS A 135 34.85 14.69 12.01
CA HIS A 135 34.78 15.37 10.71
C HIS A 135 35.39 16.77 10.80
N SER A 136 36.17 17.14 9.78
CA SER A 136 36.71 18.50 9.65
C SER A 136 35.56 19.53 9.66
N LEU A 137 35.87 20.76 10.12
CA LEU A 137 34.90 21.88 10.12
C LEU A 137 34.21 22.07 8.76
N THR A 138 34.97 21.88 7.67
CA THR A 138 34.43 21.96 6.31
C THR A 138 33.41 20.85 5.98
N ALA A 139 33.62 19.62 6.44
CA ALA A 139 32.70 18.51 6.28
C ALA A 139 31.41 18.75 7.09
N ARG A 140 31.52 19.27 8.32
CA ARG A 140 30.39 19.64 9.17
C ARG A 140 29.57 20.77 8.53
N ALA A 141 30.20 21.81 8.02
CA ALA A 141 29.53 22.92 7.33
C ALA A 141 28.81 22.46 6.08
N ARG A 142 29.44 21.62 5.23
CA ARG A 142 28.81 21.01 4.06
C ARG A 142 27.61 20.14 4.45
N GLY A 143 27.74 19.32 5.50
CA GLY A 143 26.67 18.48 6.03
C GLY A 143 25.48 19.31 6.49
N PHE A 144 25.72 20.40 7.23
CA PHE A 144 24.68 21.32 7.68
C PHE A 144 23.93 21.96 6.49
N ILE A 145 24.66 22.50 5.50
CA ILE A 145 24.05 23.10 4.31
C ILE A 145 23.22 22.07 3.55
N ALA A 146 23.74 20.85 3.35
CA ALA A 146 23.02 19.78 2.70
C ALA A 146 21.73 19.40 3.45
N ASP A 147 21.78 19.37 4.78
CA ASP A 147 20.60 19.09 5.60
C ASP A 147 19.56 20.21 5.53
N GLN A 148 19.97 21.48 5.53
CA GLN A 148 19.06 22.61 5.34
C GLN A 148 18.34 22.55 3.98
N ILE A 149 19.06 22.24 2.89
CA ILE A 149 18.48 22.10 1.56
C ILE A 149 17.49 20.94 1.53
N ARG A 150 17.84 19.80 2.15
CA ARG A 150 16.96 18.65 2.30
C ARG A 150 15.68 18.99 3.04
N LEU A 151 15.79 19.71 4.17
CA LEU A 151 14.64 20.15 4.98
C LEU A 151 13.73 21.10 4.20
N GLN A 152 14.27 22.02 3.42
CA GLN A 152 13.46 22.89 2.55
C GLN A 152 12.73 22.07 1.46
N GLY A 153 13.39 21.08 0.87
CA GLY A 153 12.76 20.15 -0.07
C GLY A 153 11.57 19.41 0.54
N ILE A 154 11.70 18.91 1.78
CA ILE A 154 10.62 18.26 2.52
C ILE A 154 9.45 19.24 2.77
N ARG A 155 9.73 20.44 3.26
CA ARG A 155 8.70 21.48 3.52
C ARG A 155 7.90 21.84 2.27
N VAL A 156 8.59 22.05 1.15
CA VAL A 156 7.92 22.39 -0.10
C VAL A 156 7.07 21.23 -0.62
N ARG A 157 7.57 20.00 -0.52
CA ARG A 157 6.81 18.81 -0.91
C ARG A 157 5.58 18.61 -0.03
N ALA A 158 5.73 18.68 1.29
CA ALA A 158 4.63 18.56 2.23
C ALA A 158 3.54 19.63 1.98
N ARG A 159 3.96 20.89 1.74
CA ARG A 159 3.02 21.96 1.36
C ARG A 159 2.29 21.67 0.05
N ARG A 160 2.98 21.11 -0.96
CA ARG A 160 2.35 20.75 -2.24
C ARG A 160 1.33 19.64 -2.06
N GLU A 161 1.65 18.59 -1.33
CA GLU A 161 0.73 17.51 -1.02
C GLU A 161 -0.49 18.00 -0.24
N TRP A 162 -0.28 18.90 0.74
CA TRP A 162 -1.38 19.55 1.46
C TRP A 162 -2.29 20.35 0.53
N LEU A 163 -1.72 21.17 -0.37
CA LEU A 163 -2.50 21.92 -1.36
C LEU A 163 -3.28 20.99 -2.31
N ASN A 164 -2.68 19.89 -2.76
CA ASN A 164 -3.35 18.92 -3.60
C ASN A 164 -4.52 18.25 -2.84
N ALA A 165 -4.33 17.90 -1.56
CA ALA A 165 -5.39 17.34 -0.72
C ALA A 165 -6.58 18.30 -0.54
N HIS A 166 -6.34 19.63 -0.54
CA HIS A 166 -7.38 20.64 -0.44
C HIS A 166 -7.98 21.05 -1.80
N SER A 167 -7.43 20.53 -2.91
CA SER A 167 -7.92 20.81 -4.27
C SER A 167 -8.82 19.72 -4.84
N CYS A 168 -9.00 18.60 -4.15
CA CYS A 168 -9.96 17.56 -4.52
C CYS A 168 -11.27 17.69 -3.74
N ASP A 169 -12.36 17.19 -4.31
CA ASP A 169 -13.69 17.27 -3.70
C ASP A 169 -13.85 16.19 -2.62
N ALA A 170 -13.33 14.97 -2.88
CA ALA A 170 -13.32 13.90 -1.91
C ALA A 170 -12.01 13.11 -1.91
N ILE A 171 -11.67 12.56 -0.75
CA ILE A 171 -10.59 11.59 -0.56
C ILE A 171 -11.22 10.27 -0.11
N LEU A 172 -11.00 9.20 -0.87
CA LEU A 172 -11.31 7.84 -0.48
C LEU A 172 -10.04 7.17 0.06
N THR A 173 -10.20 6.25 0.98
CA THR A 173 -9.07 5.51 1.57
C THR A 173 -9.46 4.08 1.93
N ASN A 174 -8.47 3.24 2.17
CA ASN A 174 -8.62 1.79 2.32
C ASN A 174 -8.99 1.33 3.74
N SER A 175 -8.92 2.20 4.76
CA SER A 175 -9.14 1.82 6.16
C SER A 175 -9.45 3.02 7.05
N TYR A 176 -10.02 2.79 8.23
CA TYR A 176 -10.15 3.82 9.27
C TYR A 176 -8.79 4.25 9.79
N TYR A 177 -7.81 3.32 9.85
CA TYR A 177 -6.43 3.67 10.19
C TYR A 177 -5.85 4.70 9.22
N SER A 178 -5.99 4.48 7.91
CA SER A 178 -5.53 5.43 6.89
C SER A 178 -6.33 6.74 6.91
N ARG A 179 -7.63 6.68 7.19
CA ARG A 179 -8.48 7.87 7.36
C ARG A 179 -7.95 8.78 8.47
N GLU A 180 -7.59 8.22 9.62
CA GLU A 180 -6.96 8.98 10.70
C GLU A 180 -5.61 9.56 10.31
N SER A 181 -4.78 8.78 9.62
CA SER A 181 -3.47 9.24 9.14
C SER A 181 -3.61 10.40 8.16
N ILE A 182 -4.58 10.35 7.24
CA ILE A 182 -4.90 11.42 6.29
C ILE A 182 -5.39 12.68 7.02
N LEU A 183 -6.25 12.51 8.02
CA LEU A 183 -6.74 13.64 8.82
C LEU A 183 -5.58 14.34 9.55
N ARG A 184 -4.68 13.58 10.16
CA ARG A 184 -3.50 14.12 10.86
C ARG A 184 -2.52 14.80 9.91
N ALA A 185 -2.31 14.22 8.71
CA ALA A 185 -1.34 14.73 7.75
C ALA A 185 -1.82 15.98 7.00
N TYR A 186 -3.09 16.00 6.60
CA TYR A 186 -3.61 17.03 5.70
C TYR A 186 -4.74 17.88 6.28
N GLY A 187 -5.26 17.56 7.46
CA GLY A 187 -6.43 18.25 8.04
C GLY A 187 -7.71 18.01 7.23
N ARG A 188 -7.76 16.93 6.41
CA ARG A 188 -8.89 16.58 5.55
C ARG A 188 -9.52 15.28 6.00
N ALA A 189 -10.84 15.25 6.09
CA ALA A 189 -11.58 14.01 6.27
C ALA A 189 -11.51 13.17 4.98
N ALA A 190 -11.34 11.85 5.13
CA ALA A 190 -11.45 10.89 4.05
C ALA A 190 -12.62 9.95 4.31
N THR A 191 -13.20 9.37 3.25
CA THR A 191 -14.23 8.34 3.33
C THR A 191 -13.59 6.98 3.16
N VAL A 192 -13.89 6.04 4.05
CA VAL A 192 -13.39 4.67 3.94
C VAL A 192 -14.12 3.95 2.80
N CYS A 193 -13.36 3.52 1.82
CA CYS A 193 -13.81 2.71 0.68
C CYS A 193 -12.92 1.48 0.62
N TYR A 194 -13.32 0.44 1.35
CA TYR A 194 -12.54 -0.79 1.49
C TYR A 194 -12.27 -1.46 0.13
N PRO A 195 -11.02 -1.83 -0.16
CA PRO A 195 -10.70 -2.64 -1.33
C PRO A 195 -11.19 -4.09 -1.14
N GLY A 196 -11.29 -4.80 -2.24
CA GLY A 196 -11.54 -6.23 -2.27
C GLY A 196 -10.36 -7.00 -2.83
N ILE A 197 -10.43 -8.33 -2.72
CA ILE A 197 -9.50 -9.26 -3.35
C ILE A 197 -10.20 -10.12 -4.40
N ASP A 198 -9.43 -10.66 -5.32
CA ASP A 198 -9.93 -11.63 -6.30
C ASP A 198 -10.15 -12.99 -5.63
N THR A 199 -11.36 -13.23 -5.16
CA THR A 199 -11.76 -14.50 -4.51
C THR A 199 -11.93 -15.67 -5.49
N ALA A 200 -11.89 -15.43 -6.80
CA ALA A 200 -11.83 -16.48 -7.81
C ALA A 200 -10.41 -17.01 -7.97
N LEU A 201 -9.42 -16.14 -7.93
CA LEU A 201 -8.00 -16.48 -7.92
C LEU A 201 -7.60 -17.07 -6.57
N PHE A 202 -7.76 -16.28 -5.50
CA PHE A 202 -7.45 -16.69 -4.13
C PHE A 202 -8.63 -17.46 -3.55
N ARG A 203 -8.68 -18.76 -3.79
CA ARG A 203 -9.76 -19.62 -3.30
C ARG A 203 -9.23 -20.80 -2.49
N ASN A 204 -10.02 -21.25 -1.54
CA ASN A 204 -9.71 -22.45 -0.76
C ASN A 204 -9.83 -23.68 -1.65
N ARG A 205 -8.70 -24.30 -2.00
CA ARG A 205 -8.61 -25.51 -2.84
C ARG A 205 -8.71 -26.78 -2.03
N ARG A 206 -8.92 -26.69 -0.70
CA ARG A 206 -9.01 -27.82 0.24
C ARG A 206 -7.78 -28.74 0.17
N ARG A 207 -6.60 -28.16 -0.03
CA ARG A 207 -5.34 -28.89 -0.05
C ARG A 207 -5.02 -29.43 1.35
N ARG A 208 -4.26 -30.51 1.42
CA ARG A 208 -3.66 -30.99 2.67
C ARG A 208 -2.68 -29.93 3.16
N ARG A 209 -2.87 -29.47 4.41
CA ARG A 209 -1.95 -28.52 5.04
C ARG A 209 -0.65 -29.20 5.42
N GLU A 210 0.44 -28.50 5.21
CA GLU A 210 1.79 -28.92 5.57
C GLU A 210 2.29 -28.06 6.72
N ARG A 211 3.23 -28.60 7.50
CA ARG A 211 3.71 -27.92 8.71
C ARG A 211 4.78 -26.88 8.37
N PHE A 212 4.41 -25.86 7.60
CA PHE A 212 5.21 -24.66 7.41
C PHE A 212 4.36 -23.40 7.58
N ILE A 213 5.04 -22.30 7.88
CA ILE A 213 4.43 -20.98 8.05
C ILE A 213 4.74 -20.15 6.82
N VAL A 214 3.76 -19.39 6.31
CA VAL A 214 3.98 -18.47 5.20
C VAL A 214 3.78 -17.02 5.66
N GLY A 215 4.61 -16.10 5.17
CA GLY A 215 4.45 -14.68 5.25
C GLY A 215 4.56 -14.04 3.87
N MET A 216 3.98 -12.87 3.66
CA MET A 216 4.00 -12.21 2.36
C MET A 216 4.16 -10.69 2.48
N GLY A 217 5.03 -10.13 1.62
CA GLY A 217 5.28 -8.71 1.50
C GLY A 217 6.72 -8.43 1.08
N ALA A 218 6.99 -7.18 0.71
CA ALA A 218 8.32 -6.74 0.30
C ALA A 218 9.39 -7.07 1.36
N PHE A 219 10.60 -7.40 0.92
CA PHE A 219 11.73 -7.68 1.81
C PHE A 219 12.29 -6.36 2.39
N THR A 220 11.56 -5.80 3.35
CA THR A 220 11.89 -4.55 4.05
C THR A 220 11.65 -4.66 5.55
N LEU A 221 12.29 -3.80 6.32
CA LEU A 221 12.11 -3.75 7.78
C LEU A 221 10.64 -3.58 8.21
N ALA A 222 9.86 -2.79 7.45
CA ALA A 222 8.46 -2.51 7.77
C ALA A 222 7.57 -3.78 7.73
N LYS A 223 7.99 -4.83 7.01
CA LYS A 223 7.23 -6.09 6.91
C LYS A 223 7.52 -7.06 8.07
N GLY A 224 8.49 -6.74 8.94
CA GLY A 224 8.70 -7.45 10.21
C GLY A 224 9.16 -8.90 10.07
N ILE A 225 9.90 -9.25 9.00
CA ILE A 225 10.43 -10.62 8.79
C ILE A 225 11.27 -11.07 9.99
N GLU A 226 12.06 -10.16 10.54
CA GLU A 226 12.86 -10.40 11.75
C GLU A 226 11.98 -10.82 12.93
N LEU A 227 10.85 -10.15 13.12
CA LEU A 227 9.90 -10.45 14.19
C LEU A 227 9.29 -11.85 13.99
N ALA A 228 8.91 -12.22 12.77
CA ALA A 228 8.42 -13.55 12.45
C ALA A 228 9.46 -14.64 12.74
N ILE A 229 10.72 -14.44 12.32
CA ILE A 229 11.81 -15.40 12.59
C ILE A 229 12.03 -15.56 14.09
N LYS A 230 12.14 -14.47 14.84
CA LYS A 230 12.31 -14.50 16.31
C LYS A 230 11.16 -15.20 17.02
N SER A 231 9.94 -15.03 16.52
CA SER A 231 8.76 -15.71 17.08
C SER A 231 8.78 -17.21 16.84
N ILE A 232 9.15 -17.64 15.63
CA ILE A 232 9.23 -19.07 15.29
C ILE A 232 10.34 -19.76 16.10
N ALA A 233 11.46 -19.08 16.35
CA ALA A 233 12.54 -19.60 17.17
C ALA A 233 12.16 -19.90 18.62
N LEU A 234 11.03 -19.36 19.11
CA LEU A 234 10.51 -19.64 20.45
C LEU A 234 9.54 -20.83 20.50
N LEU A 235 9.25 -21.48 19.38
CA LEU A 235 8.36 -22.62 19.32
C LEU A 235 9.05 -23.90 19.79
N PRO A 236 8.29 -24.91 20.25
CA PRO A 236 8.84 -26.24 20.49
C PRO A 236 9.38 -26.90 19.22
N GLU A 237 10.48 -27.63 19.36
CA GLU A 237 11.06 -28.42 18.27
C GLU A 237 10.14 -29.58 17.84
N PRO A 238 10.15 -29.96 16.59
CA PRO A 238 10.91 -29.40 15.47
C PRO A 238 10.29 -28.08 14.99
N LEU A 239 11.12 -27.06 14.73
CA LEU A 239 10.65 -25.75 14.27
C LEU A 239 10.02 -25.86 12.87
N PRO A 240 8.87 -25.20 12.62
CA PRO A 240 8.30 -25.13 11.27
C PRO A 240 9.12 -24.21 10.37
N PRO A 241 9.33 -24.56 9.08
CA PRO A 241 9.93 -23.66 8.11
C PRO A 241 9.11 -22.38 7.93
N LEU A 242 9.79 -21.26 7.69
CA LEU A 242 9.19 -19.99 7.25
C LEU A 242 9.43 -19.78 5.76
N VAL A 243 8.37 -19.72 4.97
CA VAL A 243 8.40 -19.32 3.57
C VAL A 243 7.94 -17.86 3.48
N TRP A 244 8.78 -17.00 2.92
CA TRP A 244 8.42 -15.59 2.72
C TRP A 244 8.34 -15.24 1.24
N ILE A 245 7.18 -14.77 0.79
CA ILE A 245 6.91 -14.42 -0.60
C ILE A 245 6.95 -12.89 -0.74
N GLY A 246 7.68 -12.38 -1.73
CA GLY A 246 7.73 -10.94 -2.01
C GLY A 246 8.32 -10.61 -3.37
N ASP A 247 7.92 -9.49 -3.91
CA ASP A 247 8.31 -8.97 -5.22
C ASP A 247 9.44 -7.95 -5.15
N ALA A 248 9.48 -7.17 -4.08
CA ALA A 248 10.40 -6.04 -3.92
C ALA A 248 11.27 -6.19 -2.66
N GLY A 249 12.33 -5.40 -2.61
CA GLY A 249 13.21 -5.29 -1.44
C GLY A 249 14.69 -5.51 -1.76
N SER A 250 15.53 -5.26 -0.75
CA SER A 250 16.99 -5.32 -0.88
C SER A 250 17.50 -6.76 -0.79
N PRO A 251 18.34 -7.22 -1.73
CA PRO A 251 19.05 -8.50 -1.58
C PRO A 251 19.91 -8.58 -0.31
N ALA A 252 20.42 -7.44 0.17
CA ALA A 252 21.15 -7.39 1.43
C ALA A 252 20.24 -7.74 2.61
N HIS A 253 19.04 -7.17 2.67
CA HIS A 253 18.07 -7.49 3.72
C HIS A 253 17.66 -8.98 3.71
N ILE A 254 17.50 -9.59 2.52
CA ILE A 254 17.22 -11.03 2.43
C ILE A 254 18.36 -11.84 3.05
N ARG A 255 19.63 -11.52 2.72
CA ARG A 255 20.80 -12.19 3.32
C ARG A 255 20.88 -12.00 4.83
N ASP A 256 20.47 -10.81 5.33
CA ASP A 256 20.44 -10.56 6.77
C ASP A 256 19.39 -11.43 7.45
N MET A 257 18.22 -11.59 6.85
CA MET A 257 17.16 -12.47 7.37
C MET A 257 17.55 -13.96 7.29
N GLN A 258 18.23 -14.37 6.24
CA GLN A 258 18.77 -15.73 6.13
C GLN A 258 19.81 -16.02 7.22
N ARG A 259 20.70 -15.07 7.52
CA ARG A 259 21.68 -15.21 8.61
C ARG A 259 21.01 -15.27 9.98
N LEU A 260 20.03 -14.40 10.21
CA LEU A 260 19.26 -14.40 11.46
C LEU A 260 18.53 -15.73 11.65
N ALA A 261 17.84 -16.20 10.63
CA ALA A 261 17.12 -17.47 10.69
C ALA A 261 18.07 -18.65 10.99
N GLY A 262 19.21 -18.72 10.28
CA GLY A 262 20.24 -19.77 10.51
C GLY A 262 20.79 -19.75 11.93
N SER A 263 21.10 -18.57 12.50
CA SER A 263 21.56 -18.44 13.89
C SER A 263 20.47 -18.74 14.94
N SER A 264 19.20 -18.72 14.53
CA SER A 264 18.04 -19.01 15.39
C SER A 264 17.48 -20.43 15.17
N GLY A 265 18.11 -21.27 14.37
CA GLY A 265 17.64 -22.63 14.06
C GLY A 265 16.41 -22.70 13.15
N VAL A 266 15.95 -21.59 12.58
CA VAL A 266 14.76 -21.49 11.74
C VAL A 266 15.11 -21.71 10.27
N SER A 267 14.46 -22.66 9.59
CA SER A 267 14.56 -22.80 8.14
C SER A 267 13.80 -21.65 7.47
N PHE A 268 14.49 -20.82 6.68
CA PHE A 268 13.93 -19.65 6.01
C PHE A 268 14.11 -19.72 4.50
N GLU A 269 13.02 -19.71 3.78
CA GLU A 269 12.97 -19.69 2.31
C GLU A 269 12.39 -18.34 1.82
N ALA A 270 13.16 -17.62 1.01
CA ALA A 270 12.73 -16.37 0.37
C ALA A 270 12.34 -16.65 -1.09
N ARG A 271 11.06 -16.49 -1.43
CA ARG A 271 10.53 -16.61 -2.79
C ARG A 271 10.26 -15.24 -3.38
N ARG A 272 10.86 -14.97 -4.53
CA ARG A 272 10.76 -13.67 -5.19
C ARG A 272 10.11 -13.80 -6.55
N LEU A 273 9.20 -12.87 -6.87
CA LEU A 273 8.58 -12.73 -8.19
C LEU A 273 8.00 -14.05 -8.72
N ILE A 274 7.38 -14.82 -7.84
CA ILE A 274 6.71 -16.06 -8.24
C ILE A 274 5.34 -15.77 -8.86
N PRO A 275 4.85 -16.62 -9.77
CA PRO A 275 3.52 -16.47 -10.36
C PRO A 275 2.39 -16.51 -9.33
N ASP A 276 1.29 -15.81 -9.58
CA ASP A 276 0.12 -15.78 -8.69
C ASP A 276 -0.40 -17.19 -8.36
N GLU A 277 -0.34 -18.11 -9.32
CA GLU A 277 -0.75 -19.51 -9.11
C GLU A 277 0.12 -20.22 -8.06
N GLU A 278 1.42 -19.95 -8.05
CA GLU A 278 2.35 -20.50 -7.04
C GLU A 278 2.12 -19.84 -5.66
N VAL A 279 1.77 -18.55 -5.64
CA VAL A 279 1.34 -17.87 -4.40
C VAL A 279 0.11 -18.56 -3.82
N VAL A 280 -0.92 -18.75 -4.63
CA VAL A 280 -2.17 -19.41 -4.22
C VAL A 280 -1.93 -20.84 -3.73
N GLU A 281 -1.11 -21.62 -4.43
CA GLU A 281 -0.79 -22.99 -4.03
C GLU A 281 -0.03 -23.00 -2.70
N THR A 282 0.95 -22.09 -2.52
CA THR A 282 1.70 -21.97 -1.26
C THR A 282 0.79 -21.61 -0.10
N LEU A 283 -0.10 -20.63 -0.29
CA LEU A 283 -1.11 -20.25 0.72
C LEU A 283 -2.02 -21.43 1.07
N ASN A 284 -2.48 -22.19 0.09
CA ASN A 284 -3.36 -23.36 0.32
C ASN A 284 -2.69 -24.51 1.05
N ARG A 285 -1.36 -24.62 0.99
CA ARG A 285 -0.58 -25.69 1.64
C ARG A 285 -0.04 -25.31 3.01
N ALA A 286 0.14 -24.03 3.29
CA ALA A 286 0.68 -23.55 4.57
C ALA A 286 -0.22 -23.88 5.76
N ALA A 287 0.36 -24.22 6.90
CA ALA A 287 -0.38 -24.43 8.15
C ALA A 287 -1.10 -23.16 8.63
N LEU A 288 -0.42 -22.01 8.53
CA LEU A 288 -0.91 -20.70 8.89
C LEU A 288 -0.12 -19.61 8.15
N PHE A 289 -0.68 -18.40 8.15
CA PHE A 289 -0.05 -17.19 7.65
C PHE A 289 0.38 -16.30 8.82
N VAL A 290 1.63 -15.82 8.82
CA VAL A 290 2.11 -14.84 9.79
C VAL A 290 2.17 -13.46 9.15
N TYR A 291 1.54 -12.46 9.79
CA TYR A 291 1.55 -11.07 9.36
C TYR A 291 2.18 -10.18 10.43
N SER A 292 3.46 -10.00 10.32
CA SER A 292 4.30 -9.24 11.27
C SER A 292 4.53 -7.78 10.86
N SER A 293 3.86 -7.30 9.80
CA SER A 293 3.96 -5.92 9.33
C SER A 293 3.52 -4.91 10.39
N ARG A 294 4.32 -3.85 10.55
CA ARG A 294 4.03 -2.75 11.47
C ARG A 294 3.28 -1.63 10.77
N LEU A 295 2.20 -1.15 11.40
CA LEU A 295 1.43 0.02 10.97
C LEU A 295 1.01 -0.04 9.48
N GLU A 296 0.68 -1.20 8.96
CA GLU A 296 0.27 -1.37 7.56
C GLU A 296 -1.07 -0.67 7.30
N PRO A 297 -1.25 0.08 6.21
CA PRO A 297 -2.47 0.80 5.91
C PRO A 297 -3.74 -0.05 5.87
N PHE A 298 -3.64 -1.29 5.34
CA PHE A 298 -4.80 -2.16 5.22
C PHE A 298 -4.47 -3.65 5.47
N GLY A 299 -3.62 -4.25 4.63
CA GLY A 299 -3.27 -5.66 4.70
C GLY A 299 -4.11 -6.54 3.76
N LEU A 300 -3.84 -6.50 2.46
CA LEU A 300 -4.47 -7.40 1.48
C LEU A 300 -3.98 -8.85 1.67
N ALA A 301 -2.69 -9.05 1.93
CA ALA A 301 -2.09 -10.37 2.07
C ALA A 301 -2.77 -11.28 3.13
N PRO A 302 -3.15 -10.80 4.32
CA PRO A 302 -3.98 -11.57 5.26
C PRO A 302 -5.32 -12.01 4.68
N LEU A 303 -6.00 -11.16 3.88
CA LEU A 303 -7.26 -11.51 3.23
C LEU A 303 -7.06 -12.56 2.14
N GLU A 304 -5.99 -12.47 1.35
CA GLU A 304 -5.62 -13.47 0.34
C GLU A 304 -5.36 -14.83 0.97
N ALA A 305 -4.62 -14.85 2.10
CA ALA A 305 -4.40 -16.06 2.89
C ALA A 305 -5.71 -16.63 3.44
N ASN A 306 -6.54 -15.80 4.05
CA ASN A 306 -7.86 -16.20 4.55
C ASN A 306 -8.76 -16.74 3.45
N SER A 307 -8.77 -16.13 2.27
CA SER A 307 -9.54 -16.61 1.13
C SER A 307 -9.11 -18.02 0.70
N CYS A 308 -7.82 -18.33 0.79
CA CYS A 308 -7.26 -19.67 0.59
C CYS A 308 -7.54 -20.63 1.76
N GLY A 309 -8.29 -20.21 2.78
CA GLY A 309 -8.61 -21.01 3.96
C GLY A 309 -7.43 -21.15 4.92
N THR A 310 -6.46 -20.26 4.88
CA THR A 310 -5.28 -20.25 5.75
C THR A 310 -5.51 -19.30 6.92
N PRO A 311 -5.52 -19.79 8.17
CA PRO A 311 -5.69 -18.93 9.33
C PRO A 311 -4.51 -18.00 9.50
N VAL A 312 -4.77 -16.81 10.04
CA VAL A 312 -3.78 -15.72 10.15
C VAL A 312 -3.39 -15.48 11.60
N VAL A 313 -2.11 -15.28 11.85
CA VAL A 313 -1.61 -14.66 13.09
C VAL A 313 -1.06 -13.29 12.70
N ALA A 314 -1.66 -12.22 13.16
CA ALA A 314 -1.33 -10.85 12.76
C ALA A 314 -0.98 -9.98 13.96
N VAL A 315 0.01 -9.11 13.80
CA VAL A 315 0.28 -8.02 14.76
C VAL A 315 -0.88 -7.03 14.73
N ALA A 316 -1.44 -6.71 15.90
CA ALA A 316 -2.64 -5.87 16.07
C ALA A 316 -2.35 -4.37 15.84
N GLU A 317 -1.70 -4.02 14.72
CA GLU A 317 -1.35 -2.64 14.35
C GLU A 317 -1.86 -2.28 12.95
N GLY A 318 -2.19 -1.00 12.76
CA GLY A 318 -2.64 -0.51 11.45
C GLY A 318 -4.03 -1.03 11.04
N GLY A 319 -4.25 -1.12 9.74
CA GLY A 319 -5.54 -1.49 9.14
C GLY A 319 -5.87 -2.97 9.20
N VAL A 320 -4.91 -3.86 9.50
CA VAL A 320 -5.18 -5.30 9.63
C VAL A 320 -6.21 -5.62 10.72
N ARG A 321 -6.35 -4.76 11.73
CA ARG A 321 -7.40 -4.85 12.77
C ARG A 321 -8.83 -4.73 12.23
N GLU A 322 -8.98 -4.25 11.01
CA GLU A 322 -10.26 -4.11 10.33
C GLU A 322 -10.61 -5.35 9.51
N THR A 323 -9.59 -6.06 9.02
CA THR A 323 -9.72 -7.25 8.17
C THR A 323 -9.68 -8.56 8.95
N ILE A 324 -8.88 -8.62 10.02
CA ILE A 324 -8.82 -9.78 10.91
C ILE A 324 -9.73 -9.54 12.11
N LYS A 325 -10.63 -10.48 12.32
CA LYS A 325 -11.51 -10.56 13.49
C LYS A 325 -10.96 -11.65 14.41
N ASP A 326 -10.49 -11.24 15.59
CA ASP A 326 -9.85 -12.15 16.53
C ASP A 326 -10.72 -13.36 16.87
N GLY A 327 -10.14 -14.57 16.79
CA GLY A 327 -10.83 -15.84 16.99
C GLY A 327 -11.74 -16.30 15.84
N LEU A 328 -12.08 -15.45 14.86
CA LEU A 328 -12.92 -15.80 13.71
C LEU A 328 -12.09 -16.30 12.52
N ASN A 329 -11.23 -15.44 11.99
CA ASN A 329 -10.43 -15.69 10.80
C ASN A 329 -8.91 -15.59 11.03
N GLY A 330 -8.51 -15.36 12.28
CA GLY A 330 -7.12 -15.26 12.72
C GLY A 330 -7.02 -14.89 14.17
N PHE A 331 -5.79 -14.66 14.63
CA PHE A 331 -5.50 -14.07 15.94
C PHE A 331 -4.81 -12.72 15.75
N LEU A 332 -5.26 -11.72 16.52
CA LEU A 332 -4.62 -10.42 16.66
C LEU A 332 -3.79 -10.42 17.93
N VAL A 333 -2.49 -10.18 17.78
CA VAL A 333 -1.52 -10.27 18.90
C VAL A 333 -0.66 -9.03 19.00
N ASP A 334 -0.05 -8.80 20.14
CA ASP A 334 0.92 -7.73 20.33
C ASP A 334 2.17 -7.97 19.50
N SER A 335 2.89 -6.87 19.17
CA SER A 335 4.13 -6.89 18.37
C SER A 335 5.33 -7.41 19.16
N GLU A 336 5.15 -8.56 19.86
CA GLU A 336 6.15 -9.21 20.68
C GLU A 336 6.35 -10.66 20.22
N PRO A 337 7.61 -11.14 20.12
CA PRO A 337 7.90 -12.49 19.66
C PRO A 337 7.14 -13.56 20.44
N GLN A 338 6.99 -13.41 21.75
CA GLN A 338 6.32 -14.36 22.63
C GLN A 338 4.82 -14.44 22.32
N ALA A 339 4.14 -13.32 22.11
CA ALA A 339 2.72 -13.28 21.81
C ALA A 339 2.42 -13.94 20.45
N ILE A 340 3.25 -13.67 19.45
CA ILE A 340 3.15 -14.29 18.11
C ILE A 340 3.41 -15.79 18.23
N ALA A 341 4.48 -16.21 18.94
CA ALA A 341 4.82 -17.61 19.14
C ALA A 341 3.68 -18.40 19.82
N GLN A 342 3.05 -17.84 20.85
CA GLN A 342 1.91 -18.47 21.54
C GLN A 342 0.73 -18.69 20.58
N ALA A 343 0.37 -17.70 19.77
CA ALA A 343 -0.72 -17.83 18.80
C ALA A 343 -0.38 -18.86 17.69
N ILE A 344 0.86 -18.85 17.19
CA ILE A 344 1.35 -19.85 16.23
C ILE A 344 1.26 -21.25 16.84
N ASN A 345 1.80 -21.43 18.05
CA ASN A 345 1.82 -22.73 18.74
C ASN A 345 0.39 -23.26 18.96
N ARG A 346 -0.56 -22.39 19.28
CA ARG A 346 -1.98 -22.77 19.43
C ARG A 346 -2.58 -23.32 18.14
N LEU A 347 -2.29 -22.71 16.97
CA LEU A 347 -2.77 -23.19 15.68
C LEU A 347 -2.05 -24.46 15.22
N LEU A 348 -0.75 -24.58 15.47
CA LEU A 348 0.02 -25.78 15.12
C LEU A 348 -0.31 -26.97 16.02
N GLY A 349 -0.66 -26.74 17.29
CA GLY A 349 -1.01 -27.76 18.26
C GLY A 349 -2.45 -28.26 18.14
N ASP A 350 -3.36 -27.49 17.54
CA ASP A 350 -4.76 -27.88 17.34
C ASP A 350 -5.16 -27.78 15.85
N VAL A 351 -4.96 -28.88 15.14
CA VAL A 351 -5.28 -29.00 13.71
C VAL A 351 -6.76 -28.78 13.41
N ARG A 352 -7.65 -29.11 14.35
CA ARG A 352 -9.09 -28.89 14.21
C ARG A 352 -9.39 -27.39 14.28
N LEU A 353 -8.88 -26.71 15.29
CA LEU A 353 -9.02 -25.25 15.43
C LEU A 353 -8.53 -24.54 14.18
N ALA A 354 -7.31 -24.88 13.69
CA ALA A 354 -6.73 -24.25 12.52
C ALA A 354 -7.57 -24.47 11.25
N ARG A 355 -8.08 -25.67 11.04
CA ARG A 355 -8.96 -25.99 9.91
C ARG A 355 -10.28 -25.23 10.00
N ASP A 356 -10.95 -25.28 11.15
CA ASP A 356 -12.28 -24.66 11.34
C ASP A 356 -12.16 -23.13 11.23
N MET A 357 -11.08 -22.54 11.74
CA MET A 357 -10.76 -21.11 11.56
C MET A 357 -10.52 -20.77 10.09
N GLY A 358 -9.74 -21.58 9.37
CA GLY A 358 -9.48 -21.38 7.95
C GLY A 358 -10.75 -21.46 7.08
N GLU A 359 -11.67 -22.39 7.39
CA GLU A 359 -12.96 -22.51 6.70
C GLU A 359 -13.87 -21.29 6.97
N ARG A 360 -13.91 -20.81 8.21
CA ARG A 360 -14.63 -19.56 8.54
C ARG A 360 -14.01 -18.36 7.85
N ALA A 361 -12.67 -18.28 7.84
CA ALA A 361 -11.92 -17.22 7.19
C ALA A 361 -12.25 -17.12 5.70
N SER A 362 -12.21 -18.26 4.98
CA SER A 362 -12.54 -18.28 3.55
C SER A 362 -13.96 -17.80 3.27
N ARG A 363 -14.95 -18.28 4.04
CA ARG A 363 -16.33 -17.81 3.90
C ARG A 363 -16.51 -16.32 4.20
N TYR A 364 -15.88 -15.83 5.26
CA TYR A 364 -15.92 -14.42 5.64
C TYR A 364 -15.36 -13.52 4.54
N VAL A 365 -14.21 -13.90 3.96
CA VAL A 365 -13.60 -13.10 2.89
C VAL A 365 -14.44 -13.12 1.62
N GLN A 366 -14.97 -14.28 1.23
CA GLN A 366 -15.86 -14.39 0.06
C GLN A 366 -17.11 -13.52 0.21
N GLN A 367 -17.64 -13.40 1.44
CA GLN A 367 -18.85 -12.63 1.70
C GLN A 367 -18.58 -11.12 1.79
N GLU A 368 -17.49 -10.69 2.45
CA GLU A 368 -17.29 -9.29 2.82
C GLU A 368 -16.22 -8.55 2.03
N TRP A 369 -15.26 -9.27 1.44
CA TRP A 369 -14.04 -8.69 0.88
C TRP A 369 -13.79 -9.02 -0.59
N ASN A 370 -14.82 -9.44 -1.32
CA ASN A 370 -14.72 -9.73 -2.76
C ASN A 370 -14.68 -8.43 -3.59
N LEU A 371 -14.24 -8.57 -4.84
CA LEU A 371 -14.10 -7.45 -5.79
C LEU A 371 -15.45 -6.78 -6.09
N GLU A 372 -16.54 -7.54 -6.20
CA GLU A 372 -17.86 -7.01 -6.52
C GLU A 372 -18.32 -5.98 -5.47
N LYS A 373 -18.24 -6.34 -4.17
CA LYS A 373 -18.55 -5.41 -3.07
C LYS A 373 -17.62 -4.20 -3.04
N SER A 374 -16.33 -4.39 -3.36
CA SER A 374 -15.37 -3.30 -3.42
C SER A 374 -15.72 -2.29 -4.52
N VAL A 375 -16.03 -2.77 -5.72
CA VAL A 375 -16.40 -1.92 -6.86
C VAL A 375 -17.74 -1.22 -6.58
N ALA A 376 -18.71 -1.91 -6.00
CA ALA A 376 -20.00 -1.31 -5.64
C ALA A 376 -19.82 -0.13 -4.65
N ARG A 377 -18.96 -0.30 -3.61
CA ARG A 377 -18.62 0.79 -2.68
C ARG A 377 -17.93 1.97 -3.39
N LEU A 378 -17.04 1.67 -4.32
CA LEU A 378 -16.35 2.70 -5.11
C LEU A 378 -17.35 3.47 -5.95
N GLU A 379 -18.17 2.80 -6.74
CA GLU A 379 -19.20 3.41 -7.60
C GLU A 379 -20.16 4.30 -6.79
N GLU A 380 -20.66 3.82 -5.65
CA GLU A 380 -21.51 4.60 -4.75
C GLU A 380 -20.84 5.91 -4.32
N ASN A 381 -19.57 5.86 -3.90
CA ASN A 381 -18.83 7.05 -3.50
C ASN A 381 -18.57 8.01 -4.66
N LEU A 382 -18.23 7.51 -5.85
CA LEU A 382 -18.03 8.34 -7.05
C LEU A 382 -19.36 9.03 -7.45
N SER A 383 -20.44 8.29 -7.50
CA SER A 383 -21.79 8.78 -7.84
C SER A 383 -22.29 9.84 -6.85
N LYS A 384 -21.99 9.66 -5.55
CA LYS A 384 -22.31 10.64 -4.52
C LYS A 384 -21.61 11.97 -4.78
N VAL A 385 -20.30 11.96 -4.99
CA VAL A 385 -19.50 13.17 -5.26
C VAL A 385 -19.98 13.87 -6.53
N PHE A 386 -20.23 13.12 -7.59
CA PHE A 386 -20.77 13.66 -8.84
C PHE A 386 -22.12 14.36 -8.64
N SER A 387 -23.03 13.72 -7.92
CA SER A 387 -24.39 14.25 -7.65
C SER A 387 -24.34 15.51 -6.78
N GLU A 388 -23.47 15.55 -5.77
CA GLU A 388 -23.27 16.72 -4.89
C GLU A 388 -22.71 17.90 -5.68
N SER A 389 -21.73 17.68 -6.55
CA SER A 389 -21.15 18.71 -7.41
C SER A 389 -22.19 19.31 -8.36
N ARG A 390 -23.02 18.49 -8.99
CA ARG A 390 -24.12 18.98 -9.87
C ARG A 390 -25.14 19.82 -9.11
N ARG A 391 -25.49 19.46 -7.88
CA ARG A 391 -26.40 20.28 -7.04
C ARG A 391 -25.80 21.64 -6.72
N GLN A 392 -24.51 21.70 -6.39
CA GLN A 392 -23.81 22.98 -6.09
C GLN A 392 -23.76 23.91 -7.31
N VAL A 393 -23.51 23.36 -8.51
CA VAL A 393 -23.53 24.15 -9.76
C VAL A 393 -24.93 24.70 -10.02
N LYS A 394 -25.98 23.86 -9.91
CA LYS A 394 -27.37 24.33 -10.09
C LYS A 394 -27.76 25.43 -9.08
N ALA A 395 -27.39 25.25 -7.80
CA ALA A 395 -27.69 26.26 -6.77
C ALA A 395 -27.01 27.61 -7.05
N LYS A 396 -25.75 27.58 -7.57
CA LYS A 396 -25.07 28.82 -7.97
C LYS A 396 -25.71 29.51 -9.18
N CYS A 397 -26.18 28.75 -10.17
CA CYS A 397 -26.87 29.31 -11.35
C CYS A 397 -28.26 29.85 -11.02
N SER A 398 -28.94 29.35 -9.97
CA SER A 398 -30.25 29.83 -9.54
C SER A 398 -30.19 31.07 -8.61
N ALA A 399 -28.98 31.41 -8.14
CA ALA A 399 -28.75 32.56 -7.25
C ALA A 399 -28.24 33.82 -8.01
N HIS A 400 -28.09 33.73 -9.31
CA HIS A 400 -27.81 34.81 -10.26
C HIS A 400 -29.00 35.01 -11.19
#